data_d77269e515756f63ab620a91ab38912d
#
_entry.id   d77269e515756f63ab620a91ab38912d
#
_cell.length_a   1.000
_cell.length_b   1.000
_cell.length_c   1.000
_cell.angle_alpha   90.00
_cell.angle_beta   90.00
_cell.angle_gamma   90.00
#
_symmetry.space_group_name_H-M   'P 1'
#
loop_
_entity.id
_entity.type
_entity.pdbx_description
1 polymer ?
#
loop_
_entity_poly.entity_id
_entity_poly.type
_entity_poly.pdbx_seq_one_letter_code
_entity_poly.pdbx_strand_id
1 'polypeptide(L)'
;MLDTGGGVVKALKHFEGEPFFILNSDSIWVEGYSSALPTLARLWDESRMDGLLLLAAMVSSLGYEGWRGDFRLSATGHVSRVPDRVISPFAFPGVQLVHPRLFDDPPAPALSTNVMWDRAIAKQRLYGARLDGLWLHVGSPHARDDAEAFLARLGRA
;
A
#
# COMPACT_ATOMS: atom_id res chain seq x y z
N MET A 1 -14.55 17.28 1.93
CA MET A 1 -13.56 16.59 1.09
C MET A 1 -13.62 15.11 1.47
N LEU A 2 -13.70 14.19 0.51
CA LEU A 2 -13.66 12.76 0.78
C LEU A 2 -12.18 12.38 0.97
N ASP A 3 -11.84 11.64 2.02
CA ASP A 3 -10.53 11.01 2.17
C ASP A 3 -10.45 9.81 1.20
N THR A 4 -9.29 9.17 1.08
CA THR A 4 -9.03 8.06 0.14
C THR A 4 -10.10 6.97 0.23
N GLY A 5 -10.44 6.50 1.43
CA GLY A 5 -11.47 5.48 1.64
C GLY A 5 -12.86 5.92 1.18
N GLY A 6 -13.25 7.18 1.45
CA GLY A 6 -14.53 7.71 0.99
C GLY A 6 -14.60 7.84 -0.53
N GLY A 7 -13.48 8.17 -1.18
CA GLY A 7 -13.36 8.15 -2.64
C GLY A 7 -13.58 6.76 -3.22
N VAL A 8 -12.95 5.75 -2.61
CA VAL A 8 -13.11 4.33 -3.00
C VAL A 8 -14.55 3.88 -2.84
N VAL A 9 -15.18 4.13 -1.68
CA VAL A 9 -16.60 3.77 -1.44
C VAL A 9 -17.51 4.32 -2.54
N LYS A 10 -17.29 5.56 -2.98
CA LYS A 10 -18.06 6.15 -4.08
C LYS A 10 -17.84 5.44 -5.42
N ALA A 11 -16.66 4.88 -5.62
CA ALA A 11 -16.27 4.18 -6.86
C ALA A 11 -16.69 2.70 -6.89
N LEU A 12 -17.06 2.08 -5.75
CA LEU A 12 -17.36 0.63 -5.65
C LEU A 12 -18.39 0.15 -6.67
N LYS A 13 -19.37 0.98 -7.03
CA LYS A 13 -20.41 0.66 -8.02
C LYS A 13 -19.85 0.31 -9.42
N HIS A 14 -18.58 0.58 -9.69
CA HIS A 14 -17.93 0.30 -10.99
C HIS A 14 -17.18 -1.02 -11.00
N PHE A 15 -17.07 -1.74 -9.87
CA PHE A 15 -16.25 -2.94 -9.74
C PHE A 15 -17.06 -4.25 -9.64
N GLU A 16 -18.40 -4.17 -9.69
CA GLU A 16 -19.32 -5.32 -9.78
C GLU A 16 -19.04 -6.47 -8.78
N GLY A 17 -18.42 -6.16 -7.64
CA GLY A 17 -18.06 -7.14 -6.63
C GLY A 17 -16.66 -7.76 -6.79
N GLU A 18 -15.96 -7.49 -7.88
CA GLU A 18 -14.64 -8.05 -8.18
C GLU A 18 -13.50 -7.32 -7.43
N PRO A 19 -12.41 -8.01 -7.08
CA PRO A 19 -11.21 -7.39 -6.53
C PRO A 19 -10.59 -6.38 -7.51
N PHE A 20 -10.09 -5.27 -6.97
CA PHE A 20 -9.48 -4.19 -7.76
C PHE A 20 -8.27 -3.57 -7.09
N PHE A 21 -7.42 -2.97 -7.89
CA PHE A 21 -6.25 -2.23 -7.41
C PHE A 21 -6.61 -0.80 -7.03
N ILE A 22 -6.00 -0.33 -5.94
CA ILE A 22 -5.96 1.08 -5.56
C ILE A 22 -4.50 1.51 -5.58
N LEU A 23 -4.20 2.59 -6.30
CA LEU A 23 -2.87 3.17 -6.40
C LEU A 23 -2.92 4.66 -6.05
N ASN A 24 -2.06 5.07 -5.11
CA ASN A 24 -1.87 6.48 -4.80
C ASN A 24 -1.09 7.18 -5.92
N SER A 25 -1.40 8.43 -6.19
CA SER A 25 -0.79 9.20 -7.28
C SER A 25 0.58 9.80 -6.94
N ASP A 26 0.99 9.78 -5.66
CA ASP A 26 2.24 10.32 -5.12
C ASP A 26 3.30 9.25 -4.85
N SER A 27 3.21 8.15 -5.57
CA SER A 27 4.05 6.97 -5.39
C SER A 27 4.59 6.47 -6.72
N ILE A 28 5.89 6.29 -6.79
CA ILE A 28 6.60 5.68 -7.92
C ILE A 28 7.42 4.52 -7.38
N TRP A 29 7.58 3.47 -8.13
CA TRP A 29 8.52 2.40 -7.80
C TRP A 29 9.29 1.94 -9.02
N VAL A 30 10.50 1.47 -8.76
CA VAL A 30 11.35 0.79 -9.74
C VAL A 30 11.26 -0.68 -9.45
N GLU A 31 10.79 -1.45 -10.43
CA GLU A 31 10.69 -2.90 -10.31
C GLU A 31 12.08 -3.52 -10.13
N GLY A 32 12.16 -4.53 -9.28
CA GLY A 32 13.32 -5.39 -9.15
C GLY A 32 13.27 -6.55 -10.14
N TYR A 33 13.48 -7.76 -9.64
CA TYR A 33 13.42 -8.97 -10.46
C TYR A 33 11.99 -9.37 -10.81
N SER A 34 11.02 -9.07 -9.95
CA SER A 34 9.60 -9.38 -10.14
C SER A 34 8.74 -8.12 -10.12
N SER A 35 7.75 -8.09 -11.02
CA SER A 35 6.81 -6.98 -11.11
C SER A 35 5.78 -6.99 -9.97
N ALA A 36 5.52 -5.83 -9.38
CA ALA A 36 4.70 -5.66 -8.19
C ALA A 36 3.23 -6.07 -8.42
N LEU A 37 2.56 -5.50 -9.41
CA LEU A 37 1.13 -5.74 -9.63
C LEU A 37 0.83 -7.20 -10.02
N PRO A 38 1.56 -7.83 -10.97
CA PRO A 38 1.40 -9.25 -11.25
C PRO A 38 1.68 -10.14 -10.04
N THR A 39 2.63 -9.75 -9.17
CA THR A 39 2.92 -10.49 -7.94
C THR A 39 1.77 -10.42 -6.96
N LEU A 40 1.17 -9.23 -6.73
CA LEU A 40 -0.02 -9.10 -5.90
C LEU A 40 -1.19 -9.93 -6.46
N ALA A 41 -1.45 -9.85 -7.76
CA ALA A 41 -2.53 -10.62 -8.40
C ALA A 41 -2.33 -12.14 -8.23
N ARG A 42 -1.11 -12.63 -8.35
CA ARG A 42 -0.78 -14.06 -8.17
C ARG A 42 -0.89 -14.53 -6.72
N LEU A 43 -0.61 -13.66 -5.76
CA LEU A 43 -0.67 -13.97 -4.32
C LEU A 43 -2.09 -13.82 -3.75
N TRP A 44 -2.99 -13.19 -4.49
CA TRP A 44 -4.35 -12.96 -4.04
C TRP A 44 -5.09 -14.29 -3.80
N ASP A 45 -5.71 -14.38 -2.64
CA ASP A 45 -6.60 -15.48 -2.26
C ASP A 45 -7.88 -14.89 -1.66
N GLU A 46 -8.92 -14.82 -2.46
CA GLU A 46 -10.19 -14.20 -2.10
C GLU A 46 -10.86 -14.87 -0.89
N SER A 47 -10.64 -16.17 -0.71
CA SER A 47 -11.21 -16.91 0.43
C SER A 47 -10.62 -16.44 1.78
N ARG A 48 -9.42 -15.86 1.77
CA ARG A 48 -8.66 -15.47 2.96
C ARG A 48 -8.47 -13.97 3.10
N MET A 49 -8.48 -13.22 1.99
CA MET A 49 -8.04 -11.82 1.95
C MET A 49 -9.21 -10.88 1.67
N ASP A 50 -9.30 -9.80 2.45
CA ASP A 50 -10.11 -8.64 2.12
C ASP A 50 -9.23 -7.52 1.53
N GLY A 51 -7.93 -7.54 1.86
CA GLY A 51 -6.93 -6.65 1.31
C GLY A 51 -5.54 -7.27 1.31
N LEU A 52 -4.76 -6.94 0.28
CA LEU A 52 -3.36 -7.30 0.12
C LEU A 52 -2.56 -6.03 -0.20
N LEU A 53 -1.74 -5.59 0.76
CA LEU A 53 -0.92 -4.38 0.66
C LEU A 53 0.42 -4.70 0.01
N LEU A 54 0.89 -3.85 -0.90
CA LEU A 54 2.31 -3.80 -1.23
C LEU A 54 3.05 -3.15 -0.06
N LEU A 55 4.21 -3.68 0.31
CA LEU A 55 5.02 -3.18 1.41
C LEU A 55 6.44 -2.91 0.93
N ALA A 56 6.87 -1.65 0.99
CA ALA A 56 8.22 -1.24 0.63
C ALA A 56 9.16 -1.35 1.85
N ALA A 57 10.36 -1.87 1.64
CA ALA A 57 11.37 -1.89 2.69
C ALA A 57 11.91 -0.47 2.94
N MET A 58 11.90 0.00 4.18
CA MET A 58 12.36 1.35 4.55
C MET A 58 13.80 1.62 4.12
N VAL A 59 14.65 0.59 4.19
CA VAL A 59 16.09 0.70 3.84
C VAL A 59 16.35 0.96 2.34
N SER A 60 15.36 0.72 1.48
CA SER A 60 15.45 0.91 0.03
C SER A 60 14.43 1.91 -0.50
N SER A 61 13.84 2.75 0.37
CA SER A 61 12.85 3.76 -0.01
C SER A 61 13.45 5.15 0.01
N LEU A 62 13.03 6.02 -0.90
CA LEU A 62 13.45 7.43 -0.99
C LEU A 62 12.25 8.37 -0.75
N GLY A 63 12.52 9.58 -0.25
CA GLY A 63 11.49 10.58 0.03
C GLY A 63 10.66 10.28 1.27
N TYR A 64 11.12 9.36 2.11
CA TYR A 64 10.42 8.85 3.28
C TYR A 64 11.18 9.18 4.58
N GLU A 65 11.84 10.31 4.60
CA GLU A 65 12.71 10.72 5.71
C GLU A 65 11.92 11.02 6.99
N GLY A 66 12.46 10.56 8.12
CA GLY A 66 11.85 10.76 9.44
C GLY A 66 10.65 9.87 9.77
N TRP A 67 10.22 9.01 8.89
CA TRP A 67 9.12 8.08 9.12
C TRP A 67 9.60 6.82 9.85
N ARG A 68 8.65 6.17 10.52
CA ARG A 68 8.95 4.97 11.31
C ARG A 68 8.47 3.67 10.68
N GLY A 69 7.98 3.76 9.44
CA GLY A 69 7.25 2.68 8.79
C GLY A 69 5.82 2.52 9.35
N ASP A 70 5.02 1.71 8.67
CA ASP A 70 3.58 1.62 8.93
C ASP A 70 3.17 0.26 9.48
N PHE A 71 3.84 -0.81 9.00
CA PHE A 71 3.37 -2.17 9.23
C PHE A 71 4.50 -3.15 9.55
N ARG A 72 4.14 -4.21 10.27
CA ARG A 72 4.89 -5.45 10.36
C ARG A 72 4.28 -6.49 9.45
N LEU A 73 5.12 -7.33 8.89
CA LEU A 73 4.75 -8.47 8.05
C LEU A 73 5.17 -9.76 8.75
N SER A 74 4.23 -10.66 8.99
CA SER A 74 4.51 -11.98 9.54
C SER A 74 5.04 -12.95 8.48
N ALA A 75 5.62 -14.07 8.90
CA ALA A 75 6.05 -15.13 7.97
C ALA A 75 4.88 -15.76 7.19
N THR A 76 3.66 -15.64 7.69
CA THR A 76 2.42 -16.11 7.02
C THR A 76 1.76 -15.07 6.14
N GLY A 77 2.38 -13.88 5.99
CA GLY A 77 1.87 -12.80 5.15
C GLY A 77 0.85 -11.88 5.83
N HIS A 78 0.49 -12.11 7.09
CA HIS A 78 -0.41 -11.20 7.79
C HIS A 78 0.27 -9.89 8.14
N VAL A 79 -0.48 -8.80 7.99
CA VAL A 79 -0.06 -7.45 8.33
C VAL A 79 -0.55 -7.08 9.72
N SER A 80 0.26 -6.36 10.48
CA SER A 80 -0.14 -5.77 11.76
C SER A 80 0.42 -4.37 11.92
N ARG A 81 -0.27 -3.52 12.70
CA ARG A 81 0.20 -2.18 13.04
C ARG A 81 1.46 -2.24 13.89
N VAL A 82 2.27 -1.21 13.75
CA VAL A 82 3.45 -1.00 14.58
C VAL A 82 3.03 -0.23 15.83
N PRO A 83 3.40 -0.67 17.03
CA PRO A 83 3.17 0.11 18.24
C PRO A 83 3.85 1.47 18.19
N ASP A 84 3.30 2.44 18.92
CA ASP A 84 3.90 3.76 19.05
C ASP A 84 5.38 3.67 19.45
N ARG A 85 6.21 4.53 18.87
CA ARG A 85 7.65 4.64 19.13
C ARG A 85 8.50 3.41 18.72
N VAL A 86 7.93 2.48 17.96
CA VAL A 86 8.66 1.35 17.37
C VAL A 86 8.90 1.63 15.88
N ILE A 87 10.11 1.36 15.41
CA ILE A 87 10.45 1.45 13.99
C ILE A 87 9.99 0.15 13.32
N SER A 88 9.29 0.28 12.22
CA SER A 88 8.93 -0.83 11.34
C SER A 88 9.90 -0.94 10.17
N PRO A 89 10.19 -2.15 9.69
CA PRO A 89 10.97 -2.32 8.48
C PRO A 89 10.21 -1.98 7.19
N PHE A 90 8.88 -1.80 7.24
CA PHE A 90 8.03 -1.64 6.07
C PHE A 90 7.16 -0.38 6.12
N ALA A 91 7.08 0.29 4.97
CA ALA A 91 6.14 1.35 4.68
C ALA A 91 5.09 0.88 3.65
N PHE A 92 3.93 1.53 3.66
CA PHE A 92 2.90 1.33 2.65
C PHE A 92 3.09 2.32 1.48
N PRO A 93 3.47 1.86 0.29
CA PRO A 93 3.75 2.74 -0.85
C PRO A 93 2.49 3.16 -1.61
N GLY A 94 1.31 3.06 -1.02
CA GLY A 94 0.07 3.48 -1.67
C GLY A 94 -0.48 2.48 -2.69
N VAL A 95 -0.02 1.23 -2.71
CA VAL A 95 -0.47 0.20 -3.67
C VAL A 95 -1.11 -0.97 -2.93
N GLN A 96 -2.34 -1.31 -3.28
CA GLN A 96 -3.07 -2.42 -2.69
C GLN A 96 -4.03 -3.07 -3.67
N LEU A 97 -4.25 -4.38 -3.50
CA LEU A 97 -5.32 -5.14 -4.14
C LEU A 97 -6.38 -5.43 -3.07
N VAL A 98 -7.63 -5.07 -3.33
CA VAL A 98 -8.71 -5.15 -2.33
C VAL A 98 -9.97 -5.77 -2.94
N HIS A 99 -10.72 -6.46 -2.11
CA HIS A 99 -12.10 -6.85 -2.43
C HIS A 99 -13.07 -5.75 -1.98
N PRO A 100 -14.15 -5.45 -2.70
CA PRO A 100 -15.17 -4.48 -2.29
C PRO A 100 -15.67 -4.63 -0.86
N ARG A 101 -15.80 -5.88 -0.34
CA ARG A 101 -16.24 -6.16 1.04
C ARG A 101 -15.34 -5.56 2.13
N LEU A 102 -14.09 -5.16 1.80
CA LEU A 102 -13.24 -4.41 2.73
C LEU A 102 -13.91 -3.10 3.16
N PHE A 103 -14.75 -2.54 2.30
CA PHE A 103 -15.43 -1.26 2.49
C PHE A 103 -16.91 -1.40 2.91
N ASP A 104 -17.34 -2.60 3.32
CA ASP A 104 -18.68 -2.80 3.85
C ASP A 104 -18.87 -2.00 5.15
N ASP A 105 -20.09 -1.44 5.33
CA ASP A 105 -20.47 -0.63 6.49
C ASP A 105 -19.47 0.48 6.83
N PRO A 106 -19.19 1.41 5.90
CA PRO A 106 -18.25 2.50 6.16
C PRO A 106 -18.80 3.40 7.28
N PRO A 107 -17.98 3.76 8.31
CA PRO A 107 -18.47 4.49 9.48
C PRO A 107 -18.86 5.94 9.18
N ALA A 108 -18.36 6.51 8.08
CA ALA A 108 -18.67 7.87 7.65
C ALA A 108 -18.36 8.06 6.15
N PRO A 109 -18.97 9.05 5.48
CA PRO A 109 -18.65 9.36 4.08
C PRO A 109 -17.21 9.81 3.84
N ALA A 110 -16.62 10.55 4.78
CA ALA A 110 -15.20 10.93 4.78
C ALA A 110 -14.41 9.90 5.61
N LEU A 111 -13.80 8.95 4.93
CA LEU A 111 -13.22 7.75 5.54
C LEU A 111 -11.77 7.56 5.10
N SER A 112 -10.88 7.43 6.07
CA SER A 112 -9.53 6.93 5.81
C SER A 112 -9.54 5.40 5.60
N THR A 113 -8.79 4.90 4.64
CA THR A 113 -8.57 3.45 4.46
C THR A 113 -8.00 2.78 5.69
N ASN A 114 -7.33 3.51 6.57
CA ASN A 114 -6.80 2.99 7.82
C ASN A 114 -7.86 2.29 8.68
N VAL A 115 -9.06 2.86 8.77
CA VAL A 115 -10.16 2.27 9.56
C VAL A 115 -10.58 0.90 9.00
N MET A 116 -10.60 0.76 7.67
CA MET A 116 -10.93 -0.49 7.00
C MET A 116 -9.82 -1.53 7.20
N TRP A 117 -8.56 -1.11 7.10
CA TRP A 117 -7.43 -1.99 7.39
C TRP A 117 -7.44 -2.49 8.84
N ASP A 118 -7.74 -1.63 9.82
CA ASP A 118 -7.79 -2.04 11.23
C ASP A 118 -8.88 -3.11 11.46
N ARG A 119 -10.03 -2.98 10.80
CA ARG A 119 -11.08 -4.02 10.81
C ARG A 119 -10.62 -5.33 10.16
N ALA A 120 -9.93 -5.25 9.04
CA ALA A 120 -9.41 -6.44 8.34
C ALA A 120 -8.26 -7.10 9.13
N ILE A 121 -7.40 -6.32 9.79
CA ILE A 121 -6.37 -6.83 10.71
C ILE A 121 -7.03 -7.61 11.85
N ALA A 122 -8.06 -7.04 12.50
CA ALA A 122 -8.77 -7.70 13.59
C ALA A 122 -9.42 -9.04 13.16
N LYS A 123 -9.84 -9.14 11.90
CA LYS A 123 -10.38 -10.37 11.29
C LYS A 123 -9.29 -11.29 10.72
N GLN A 124 -8.01 -10.93 10.80
CA GLN A 124 -6.89 -11.63 10.16
C GLN A 124 -7.05 -11.78 8.63
N ARG A 125 -7.65 -10.78 7.97
CA ARG A 125 -7.92 -10.75 6.53
C ARG A 125 -7.17 -9.67 5.77
N LEU A 126 -6.21 -8.95 6.44
CA LEU A 126 -5.28 -8.04 5.79
C LEU A 126 -3.91 -8.70 5.66
N TYR A 127 -3.45 -8.80 4.42
CA TYR A 127 -2.17 -9.40 4.07
C TYR A 127 -1.24 -8.37 3.45
N GLY A 128 0.04 -8.71 3.35
CA GLY A 128 1.05 -7.89 2.70
C GLY A 128 1.98 -8.73 1.85
N ALA A 129 2.47 -8.12 0.79
CA ALA A 129 3.54 -8.65 -0.04
C ALA A 129 4.67 -7.60 -0.13
N ARG A 130 5.92 -8.05 0.01
CA ARG A 130 7.07 -7.15 -0.09
C ARG A 130 7.28 -6.74 -1.54
N LEU A 131 7.48 -5.44 -1.76
CA LEU A 131 8.00 -4.91 -3.03
C LEU A 131 9.42 -5.47 -3.27
N ASP A 132 9.60 -6.12 -4.40
CA ASP A 132 10.90 -6.45 -4.93
C ASP A 132 11.35 -5.28 -5.81
N GLY A 133 12.05 -4.32 -5.20
CA GLY A 133 12.43 -3.09 -5.88
C GLY A 133 12.63 -1.91 -4.93
N LEU A 134 12.60 -0.71 -5.50
CA LEU A 134 12.79 0.56 -4.81
C LEU A 134 11.50 1.36 -4.84
N TRP A 135 11.14 1.97 -3.74
CA TRP A 135 10.02 2.89 -3.68
C TRP A 135 10.50 4.34 -3.54
N LEU A 136 9.85 5.23 -4.30
CA LEU A 136 10.10 6.66 -4.34
C LEU A 136 8.81 7.37 -3.96
N HIS A 137 8.76 7.98 -2.78
CA HIS A 137 7.64 8.83 -2.38
C HIS A 137 7.82 10.20 -3.00
N VAL A 138 6.84 10.68 -3.77
CA VAL A 138 6.90 11.95 -4.51
C VAL A 138 5.82 12.94 -4.07
N GLY A 139 5.40 12.86 -2.80
CA GLY A 139 4.33 13.66 -2.23
C GLY A 139 4.71 15.13 -1.91
N SER A 140 5.97 15.53 -2.17
CA SER A 140 6.41 16.92 -2.05
C SER A 140 7.28 17.32 -3.26
N PRO A 141 7.40 18.64 -3.56
CA PRO A 141 8.29 19.10 -4.63
C PRO A 141 9.74 18.62 -4.47
N HIS A 142 10.27 18.66 -3.25
CA HIS A 142 11.64 18.19 -2.96
C HIS A 142 11.77 16.67 -3.22
N ALA A 143 10.86 15.87 -2.69
CA ALA A 143 10.88 14.42 -2.88
C ALA A 143 10.74 14.03 -4.36
N ARG A 144 9.96 14.79 -5.15
CA ARG A 144 9.87 14.63 -6.60
C ARG A 144 11.22 14.90 -7.26
N ASP A 145 11.88 16.02 -6.94
CA ASP A 145 13.15 16.41 -7.55
C ASP A 145 14.25 15.38 -7.23
N ASP A 146 14.28 14.84 -6.00
CA ASP A 146 15.18 13.76 -5.60
C ASP A 146 14.90 12.47 -6.36
N ALA A 147 13.63 12.12 -6.56
CA ALA A 147 13.23 10.95 -7.33
C ALA A 147 13.63 11.08 -8.81
N GLU A 148 13.44 12.25 -9.43
CA GLU A 148 13.89 12.54 -10.80
C GLU A 148 15.41 12.41 -10.93
N ALA A 149 16.17 12.98 -10.00
CA ALA A 149 17.62 12.87 -9.99
C ALA A 149 18.11 11.44 -9.82
N PHE A 150 17.43 10.64 -9.01
CA PHE A 150 17.71 9.22 -8.81
C PHE A 150 17.44 8.41 -10.09
N LEU A 151 16.27 8.56 -10.70
CA LEU A 151 15.87 7.86 -11.92
C LEU A 151 16.80 8.21 -13.11
N ALA A 152 17.21 9.48 -13.22
CA ALA A 152 18.16 9.90 -14.24
C ALA A 152 19.54 9.22 -14.11
N ARG A 153 19.96 8.84 -12.90
CA ARG A 153 21.20 8.09 -12.68
C ARG A 153 21.03 6.61 -13.04
N LEU A 154 19.88 6.00 -12.73
CA LEU A 154 19.60 4.62 -13.10
C LEU A 154 19.54 4.42 -14.62
N GLY A 155 18.98 5.37 -15.35
CA GLY A 155 18.91 5.31 -16.82
C GLY A 155 20.25 5.53 -17.54
N ARG A 156 21.32 5.84 -16.82
CA ARG A 156 22.69 6.04 -17.36
C ARG A 156 23.64 4.88 -17.03
N ALA A 157 23.21 3.94 -16.22
CA ALA A 157 23.97 2.73 -15.87
C ALA A 157 23.57 1.55 -16.74
#